data_fdb5e7511ff4b3d76bf604b3bf222804
#
_entry.id   fdb5e7511ff4b3d76bf604b3bf222804
#
_cell.length_a   1.000
_cell.length_b   1.000
_cell.length_c   1.000
_cell.angle_alpha   90.00
_cell.angle_beta   90.00
_cell.angle_gamma   90.00
#
_symmetry.space_group_name_H-M   'P 1'
#
loop_
_entity.id
_entity.type
_entity.pdbx_description
1 polymer ?
#
loop_
_entity_poly.entity_id
_entity_poly.type
_entity_poly.pdbx_seq_one_letter_code
_entity_poly.pdbx_strand_id
1 'polypeptide(L)'
;MRELSIFIDESGDAAFRSDFYLITLVFHEQDISIAERIRKYEGALSDQQLDRIPFHFNPLLNGNDEYRWKDVRNRKRQLAAFTAFVQYLPIRYVTFLFEKRGRITCTDQLSTAIEADVVRFLRKNLAYLQSFDKVKIYYDNGQSVVTRALRHAIEQSLAAQAAVYKDASPKTYRLTQVADYLCGIELTAAKYERGLQTKTDVEFFGGKRDFKKNFLKKMRKKRMDAPGA
;
A
#
# COMPACT_ATOMS: atom_id res chain seq x y z
N MET A 1 25.48 1.81 -10.00
CA MET A 1 24.29 0.98 -10.39
C MET A 1 23.11 1.49 -9.60
N ARG A 2 22.09 2.06 -10.25
CA ARG A 2 20.87 2.57 -9.61
C ARG A 2 19.84 1.44 -9.49
N GLU A 3 19.32 1.23 -8.31
CA GLU A 3 18.32 0.18 -8.08
C GLU A 3 17.01 0.79 -7.59
N LEU A 4 15.89 0.29 -8.14
CA LEU A 4 14.53 0.61 -7.70
C LEU A 4 13.92 -0.60 -6.99
N SER A 5 13.32 -0.38 -5.84
CA SER A 5 12.48 -1.38 -5.18
C SER A 5 11.01 -0.99 -5.28
N ILE A 6 10.17 -1.96 -5.65
CA ILE A 6 8.71 -1.83 -5.72
C ILE A 6 8.10 -2.80 -4.71
N PHE A 7 7.43 -2.26 -3.70
CA PHE A 7 6.70 -3.04 -2.70
C PHE A 7 5.22 -3.01 -3.04
N ILE A 8 4.59 -4.18 -3.08
CA ILE A 8 3.20 -4.33 -3.53
C ILE A 8 2.37 -4.89 -2.38
N ASP A 9 1.21 -4.29 -2.17
CA ASP A 9 0.18 -4.81 -1.28
C ASP A 9 -1.21 -4.64 -1.87
N GLU A 10 -2.15 -5.45 -1.41
CA GLU A 10 -3.52 -5.48 -1.88
C GLU A 10 -4.51 -5.34 -0.72
N SER A 11 -5.66 -4.75 -0.98
CA SER A 11 -6.74 -4.63 0.00
C SER A 11 -8.10 -4.82 -0.63
N GLY A 12 -9.00 -5.42 0.12
CA GLY A 12 -10.30 -5.85 -0.36
C GLY A 12 -10.33 -7.36 -0.58
N ASP A 13 -11.47 -7.87 -1.06
CA ASP A 13 -11.69 -9.30 -1.26
C ASP A 13 -11.95 -9.59 -2.74
N ALA A 14 -11.09 -10.39 -3.39
CA ALA A 14 -11.32 -10.83 -4.77
C ALA A 14 -12.55 -11.75 -4.92
N ALA A 15 -13.04 -12.34 -3.81
CA ALA A 15 -14.25 -13.18 -3.80
C ALA A 15 -15.58 -12.40 -3.82
N PHE A 16 -15.55 -11.11 -4.17
CA PHE A 16 -16.72 -10.25 -4.37
C PHE A 16 -17.59 -9.96 -3.12
N ARG A 17 -17.07 -10.17 -1.90
CA ARG A 17 -17.74 -9.80 -0.65
C ARG A 17 -17.63 -8.31 -0.32
N SER A 18 -16.65 -7.61 -0.90
CA SER A 18 -16.45 -6.17 -0.75
C SER A 18 -16.68 -5.44 -2.07
N ASP A 19 -17.10 -4.17 -2.01
CA ASP A 19 -17.37 -3.35 -3.19
C ASP A 19 -16.08 -2.93 -3.93
N PHE A 20 -14.94 -2.97 -3.25
CA PHE A 20 -13.66 -2.50 -3.76
C PHE A 20 -12.60 -3.58 -3.72
N TYR A 21 -11.67 -3.48 -4.66
CA TYR A 21 -10.39 -4.14 -4.64
C TYR A 21 -9.30 -3.13 -4.99
N LEU A 22 -8.21 -3.12 -4.26
CA LEU A 22 -7.11 -2.18 -4.46
C LEU A 22 -5.79 -2.91 -4.54
N ILE A 23 -4.89 -2.37 -5.37
CA ILE A 23 -3.49 -2.76 -5.42
C ILE A 23 -2.66 -1.49 -5.29
N THR A 24 -1.72 -1.48 -4.37
CA THR A 24 -0.81 -0.35 -4.15
C THR A 24 0.62 -0.77 -4.44
N LEU A 25 1.31 0.00 -5.27
CA LEU A 25 2.73 -0.13 -5.56
C LEU A 25 3.48 1.03 -4.92
N VAL A 26 4.46 0.73 -4.07
CA VAL A 26 5.34 1.70 -3.41
C VAL A 26 6.72 1.63 -4.02
N PHE A 27 7.21 2.74 -4.53
CA PHE A 27 8.49 2.88 -5.22
C PHE A 27 9.52 3.54 -4.29
N HIS A 28 10.69 2.91 -4.17
CA HIS A 28 11.80 3.43 -3.39
C HIS A 28 13.12 3.27 -4.15
N GLU A 29 13.81 4.38 -4.41
CA GLU A 29 15.15 4.41 -4.99
C GLU A 29 16.18 4.02 -3.92
N GLN A 30 16.95 2.96 -4.16
CA GLN A 30 17.79 2.33 -3.15
C GLN A 30 19.04 3.16 -2.76
N ASP A 31 19.41 4.13 -3.58
CA ASP A 31 20.46 5.10 -3.27
C ASP A 31 20.06 6.11 -2.17
N ILE A 32 18.77 6.22 -1.86
CA ILE A 32 18.27 7.09 -0.80
C ILE A 32 17.98 6.27 0.46
N SER A 33 18.87 6.33 1.45
CA SER A 33 18.71 5.57 2.70
C SER A 33 17.51 6.04 3.52
N ILE A 34 16.74 5.07 4.03
CA ILE A 34 15.64 5.28 4.99
C ILE A 34 16.02 4.92 6.43
N ALA A 35 17.26 4.50 6.67
CA ALA A 35 17.69 3.99 7.99
C ALA A 35 17.50 5.01 9.12
N GLU A 36 17.80 6.29 8.89
CA GLU A 36 17.59 7.34 9.88
C GLU A 36 16.09 7.53 10.21
N ARG A 37 15.21 7.44 9.21
CA ARG A 37 13.77 7.56 9.40
C ARG A 37 13.20 6.38 10.17
N ILE A 38 13.73 5.17 9.93
CA ILE A 38 13.39 3.99 10.72
C ILE A 38 13.81 4.17 12.17
N ARG A 39 15.06 4.61 12.44
CA ARG A 39 15.54 4.88 13.82
C ARG A 39 14.67 5.91 14.54
N LYS A 40 14.29 7.01 13.85
CA LYS A 40 13.38 8.03 14.42
C LYS A 40 12.00 7.47 14.75
N TYR A 41 11.45 6.64 13.88
CA TYR A 41 10.17 5.97 14.12
C TYR A 41 10.25 5.01 15.32
N GLU A 42 11.28 4.19 15.39
CA GLU A 42 11.48 3.25 16.51
C GLU A 42 11.77 3.97 17.83
N GLY A 43 12.50 5.09 17.79
CA GLY A 43 12.66 5.99 18.92
C GLY A 43 11.33 6.55 19.42
N ALA A 44 10.50 7.07 18.51
CA ALA A 44 9.17 7.59 18.83
C ALA A 44 8.23 6.53 19.42
N LEU A 45 8.34 5.26 19.01
CA LEU A 45 7.62 4.16 19.64
C LEU A 45 8.10 3.94 21.09
N SER A 46 9.42 3.92 21.31
CA SER A 46 10.02 3.74 22.64
C SER A 46 9.64 4.88 23.58
N ASP A 47 9.77 6.14 23.16
CA ASP A 47 9.44 7.33 23.93
C ASP A 47 7.96 7.34 24.35
N GLN A 48 7.10 6.78 23.52
CA GLN A 48 5.70 6.65 23.80
C GLN A 48 5.31 5.33 24.50
N GLN A 49 6.27 4.49 24.85
CA GLN A 49 6.05 3.17 25.45
C GLN A 49 5.11 2.29 24.59
N LEU A 50 5.27 2.37 23.26
CA LEU A 50 4.55 1.54 22.28
C LEU A 50 5.39 0.34 21.86
N ASP A 51 4.75 -0.78 21.63
CA ASP A 51 5.44 -2.00 21.20
C ASP A 51 6.00 -1.88 19.79
N ARG A 52 7.15 -2.48 19.56
CA ARG A 52 7.80 -2.57 18.24
C ARG A 52 7.28 -3.75 17.43
N ILE A 53 5.96 -3.86 17.28
CA ILE A 53 5.34 -4.87 16.42
C ILE A 53 5.33 -4.39 14.97
N PRO A 54 5.42 -5.32 13.99
CA PRO A 54 5.24 -4.97 12.59
C PRO A 54 3.88 -4.30 12.37
N PHE A 55 3.88 -3.18 11.63
CA PHE A 55 2.63 -2.50 11.34
C PHE A 55 1.78 -3.33 10.39
N HIS A 56 0.51 -3.51 10.76
CA HIS A 56 -0.51 -4.17 9.95
C HIS A 56 -1.82 -3.38 10.05
N PHE A 57 -2.29 -2.84 8.90
CA PHE A 57 -3.40 -1.88 8.88
C PHE A 57 -4.71 -2.47 9.42
N ASN A 58 -5.19 -3.56 8.83
CA ASN A 58 -6.46 -4.17 9.25
C ASN A 58 -6.41 -4.76 10.66
N PRO A 59 -5.40 -5.54 11.07
CA PRO A 59 -5.24 -5.97 12.46
C PRO A 59 -5.21 -4.83 13.46
N LEU A 60 -4.49 -3.73 13.15
CA LEU A 60 -4.44 -2.55 14.03
C LEU A 60 -5.83 -1.91 14.21
N LEU A 61 -6.60 -1.72 13.14
CA LEU A 61 -7.92 -1.12 13.24
C LEU A 61 -8.91 -2.02 13.99
N ASN A 62 -8.87 -3.32 13.76
CA ASN A 62 -9.85 -4.28 14.30
C ASN A 62 -9.42 -4.90 15.63
N GLY A 63 -8.18 -4.71 16.10
CA GLY A 63 -7.67 -5.31 17.33
C GLY A 63 -7.46 -6.81 17.20
N ASN A 64 -6.97 -7.27 16.05
CA ASN A 64 -6.66 -8.66 15.78
C ASN A 64 -5.14 -8.92 15.86
N ASP A 65 -4.74 -10.18 15.81
CA ASP A 65 -3.36 -10.65 15.77
C ASP A 65 -2.51 -10.02 16.90
N GLU A 66 -1.40 -9.41 16.61
CA GLU A 66 -0.51 -8.76 17.57
C GLU A 66 -1.15 -7.56 18.31
N TYR A 67 -2.30 -7.05 17.80
CA TYR A 67 -3.06 -5.95 18.41
C TYR A 67 -4.21 -6.40 19.32
N ARG A 68 -4.43 -7.71 19.48
CA ARG A 68 -5.58 -8.29 20.20
C ARG A 68 -5.74 -7.77 21.63
N TRP A 69 -4.63 -7.49 22.31
CA TRP A 69 -4.63 -7.05 23.72
C TRP A 69 -4.35 -5.56 23.89
N LYS A 70 -4.37 -4.80 22.76
CA LYS A 70 -4.14 -3.36 22.77
C LYS A 70 -5.47 -2.62 22.78
N ASP A 71 -5.62 -1.68 23.72
CA ASP A 71 -6.77 -0.78 23.70
C ASP A 71 -6.76 0.14 22.46
N VAL A 72 -7.90 0.76 22.18
CA VAL A 72 -8.09 1.64 21.01
C VAL A 72 -7.15 2.84 21.07
N ARG A 73 -6.88 3.39 22.27
CA ARG A 73 -6.00 4.55 22.44
C ARG A 73 -4.56 4.20 22.06
N ASN A 74 -4.07 3.05 22.49
CA ASN A 74 -2.75 2.55 22.15
C ASN A 74 -2.63 2.33 20.62
N ARG A 75 -3.61 1.67 20.01
CA ARG A 75 -3.65 1.44 18.56
C ARG A 75 -3.70 2.73 17.75
N LYS A 76 -4.45 3.75 18.19
CA LYS A 76 -4.46 5.09 17.58
C LYS A 76 -3.10 5.79 17.66
N ARG A 77 -2.38 5.66 18.78
CA ARG A 77 -1.02 6.21 18.94
C ARG A 77 -0.04 5.52 17.99
N GLN A 78 -0.14 4.19 17.84
CA GLN A 78 0.67 3.44 16.88
C GLN A 78 0.37 3.86 15.44
N LEU A 79 -0.91 4.01 15.07
CA LEU A 79 -1.32 4.53 13.76
C LEU A 79 -0.76 5.93 13.51
N ALA A 80 -0.82 6.83 14.49
CA ALA A 80 -0.29 8.18 14.37
C ALA A 80 1.23 8.21 14.19
N ALA A 81 1.96 7.40 14.95
CA ALA A 81 3.42 7.25 14.82
C ALA A 81 3.80 6.72 13.45
N PHE A 82 3.09 5.69 12.96
CA PHE A 82 3.35 5.14 11.63
C PHE A 82 2.97 6.11 10.51
N THR A 83 1.86 6.84 10.65
CA THR A 83 1.47 7.92 9.71
C THR A 83 2.57 8.98 9.58
N ALA A 84 3.13 9.42 10.71
CA ALA A 84 4.24 10.36 10.72
C ALA A 84 5.48 9.78 10.03
N PHE A 85 5.82 8.52 10.30
CA PHE A 85 6.92 7.83 9.63
C PHE A 85 6.75 7.83 8.11
N VAL A 86 5.60 7.35 7.60
CA VAL A 86 5.34 7.30 6.15
C VAL A 86 5.36 8.69 5.52
N GLN A 87 4.88 9.71 6.23
CA GLN A 87 4.87 11.09 5.73
C GLN A 87 6.28 11.59 5.34
N TYR A 88 7.31 11.17 6.07
CA TYR A 88 8.69 11.63 5.85
C TYR A 88 9.56 10.67 5.03
N LEU A 89 9.03 9.54 4.58
CA LEU A 89 9.77 8.63 3.73
C LEU A 89 9.99 9.21 2.32
N PRO A 90 11.17 8.99 1.70
CA PRO A 90 11.45 9.35 0.32
C PRO A 90 10.91 8.26 -0.62
N ILE A 91 9.60 8.16 -0.73
CA ILE A 91 8.90 7.18 -1.56
C ILE A 91 7.91 7.87 -2.48
N ARG A 92 7.54 7.17 -3.55
CA ARG A 92 6.36 7.45 -4.37
C ARG A 92 5.44 6.25 -4.34
N TYR A 93 4.16 6.42 -4.66
CA TYR A 93 3.24 5.30 -4.77
C TYR A 93 2.16 5.54 -5.82
N VAL A 94 1.55 4.46 -6.25
CA VAL A 94 0.33 4.44 -7.05
C VAL A 94 -0.63 3.43 -6.46
N THR A 95 -1.92 3.72 -6.50
CA THR A 95 -2.96 2.76 -6.13
C THR A 95 -3.97 2.63 -7.27
N PHE A 96 -4.23 1.40 -7.66
CA PHE A 96 -5.28 1.01 -8.60
C PHE A 96 -6.51 0.61 -7.81
N LEU A 97 -7.62 1.30 -8.06
CA LEU A 97 -8.91 1.04 -7.41
C LEU A 97 -9.86 0.40 -8.40
N PHE A 98 -10.34 -0.80 -8.08
CA PHE A 98 -11.30 -1.56 -8.86
C PHE A 98 -12.63 -1.59 -8.11
N GLU A 99 -13.65 -0.88 -8.65
CA GLU A 99 -15.03 -0.94 -8.16
C GLU A 99 -15.72 -2.15 -8.77
N LYS A 100 -16.13 -3.08 -7.92
CA LYS A 100 -16.74 -4.35 -8.37
C LYS A 100 -18.22 -4.22 -8.68
N ARG A 101 -18.95 -3.31 -8.02
CA ARG A 101 -20.39 -3.12 -8.24
C ARG A 101 -20.72 -2.76 -9.68
N GLY A 102 -21.40 -3.67 -10.37
CA GLY A 102 -21.97 -3.45 -11.70
C GLY A 102 -20.96 -3.41 -12.87
N ARG A 103 -19.65 -3.54 -12.59
CA ARG A 103 -18.61 -3.47 -13.64
C ARG A 103 -17.73 -4.71 -13.70
N ILE A 104 -17.38 -5.27 -12.56
CA ILE A 104 -16.52 -6.45 -12.45
C ILE A 104 -17.31 -7.50 -11.66
N THR A 105 -17.72 -8.57 -12.33
CA THR A 105 -18.61 -9.59 -11.78
C THR A 105 -17.95 -10.95 -11.56
N CYS A 106 -16.74 -11.13 -12.08
CA CYS A 106 -15.97 -12.35 -11.91
C CYS A 106 -14.47 -12.07 -11.79
N THR A 107 -13.73 -13.05 -11.29
CA THR A 107 -12.30 -12.99 -11.04
C THR A 107 -11.48 -12.72 -12.31
N ASP A 108 -11.90 -13.27 -13.45
CA ASP A 108 -11.20 -13.08 -14.72
C ASP A 108 -11.29 -11.64 -15.22
N GLN A 109 -12.45 -11.00 -15.06
CA GLN A 109 -12.61 -9.58 -15.37
C GLN A 109 -11.74 -8.71 -14.45
N LEU A 110 -11.66 -9.05 -13.16
CA LEU A 110 -10.78 -8.35 -12.21
C LEU A 110 -9.31 -8.52 -12.63
N SER A 111 -8.88 -9.73 -12.95
CA SER A 111 -7.53 -10.02 -13.43
C SER A 111 -7.17 -9.21 -14.67
N THR A 112 -8.05 -9.20 -15.67
CA THR A 112 -7.88 -8.43 -16.91
C THR A 112 -7.78 -6.92 -16.65
N ALA A 113 -8.64 -6.40 -15.76
CA ALA A 113 -8.60 -4.98 -15.38
C ALA A 113 -7.31 -4.60 -14.67
N ILE A 114 -6.84 -5.44 -13.73
CA ILE A 114 -5.56 -5.27 -13.03
C ILE A 114 -4.41 -5.21 -14.04
N GLU A 115 -4.33 -6.21 -14.90
CA GLU A 115 -3.27 -6.28 -15.91
C GLU A 115 -3.27 -5.05 -16.81
N ALA A 116 -4.42 -4.66 -17.34
CA ALA A 116 -4.54 -3.51 -18.22
C ALA A 116 -4.10 -2.19 -17.56
N ASP A 117 -4.51 -1.96 -16.32
CA ASP A 117 -4.19 -0.73 -15.61
C ASP A 117 -2.72 -0.68 -15.18
N VAL A 118 -2.17 -1.79 -14.71
CA VAL A 118 -0.75 -1.89 -14.35
C VAL A 118 0.13 -1.72 -15.58
N VAL A 119 -0.16 -2.41 -16.69
CA VAL A 119 0.58 -2.25 -17.97
C VAL A 119 0.53 -0.81 -18.44
N ARG A 120 -0.64 -0.17 -18.43
CA ARG A 120 -0.80 1.23 -18.82
C ARG A 120 0.05 2.16 -17.97
N PHE A 121 0.06 1.95 -16.65
CA PHE A 121 0.88 2.73 -15.73
C PHE A 121 2.37 2.53 -15.98
N LEU A 122 2.83 1.29 -16.13
CA LEU A 122 4.24 0.97 -16.37
C LEU A 122 4.73 1.58 -17.69
N ARG A 123 3.92 1.51 -18.75
CA ARG A 123 4.23 2.12 -20.04
C ARG A 123 4.30 3.66 -19.97
N LYS A 124 3.35 4.28 -19.26
CA LYS A 124 3.37 5.74 -19.04
C LYS A 124 4.62 6.20 -18.30
N ASN A 125 5.15 5.37 -17.42
CA ASN A 125 6.33 5.67 -16.60
C ASN A 125 7.60 4.94 -17.08
N LEU A 126 7.62 4.47 -18.33
CA LEU A 126 8.70 3.61 -18.83
C LEU A 126 10.08 4.28 -18.74
N ALA A 127 10.18 5.56 -19.10
CA ALA A 127 11.44 6.32 -19.01
C ALA A 127 11.98 6.39 -17.56
N TYR A 128 11.09 6.56 -16.57
CA TYR A 128 11.47 6.51 -15.17
C TYR A 128 11.99 5.11 -14.77
N LEU A 129 11.27 4.06 -15.14
CA LEU A 129 11.66 2.68 -14.82
C LEU A 129 12.97 2.27 -15.49
N GLN A 130 13.19 2.68 -16.74
CA GLN A 130 14.41 2.41 -17.50
C GLN A 130 15.63 3.24 -17.03
N SER A 131 15.42 4.27 -16.20
CA SER A 131 16.53 5.01 -15.58
C SER A 131 17.25 4.22 -14.48
N PHE A 132 16.77 3.03 -14.13
CA PHE A 132 17.36 2.14 -13.14
C PHE A 132 17.98 0.93 -13.83
N ASP A 133 19.17 0.55 -13.37
CA ASP A 133 19.90 -0.63 -13.86
C ASP A 133 19.22 -1.93 -13.42
N LYS A 134 18.48 -1.87 -12.28
CA LYS A 134 17.78 -3.02 -11.70
C LYS A 134 16.49 -2.59 -11.01
N VAL A 135 15.44 -3.38 -11.23
CA VAL A 135 14.16 -3.24 -10.54
C VAL A 135 13.90 -4.49 -9.69
N LYS A 136 13.75 -4.32 -8.38
CA LYS A 136 13.43 -5.38 -7.43
C LYS A 136 11.98 -5.27 -7.01
N ILE A 137 11.23 -6.37 -7.11
CA ILE A 137 9.81 -6.41 -6.77
C ILE A 137 9.62 -7.26 -5.52
N TYR A 138 8.92 -6.69 -4.56
CA TYR A 138 8.59 -7.29 -3.27
C TYR A 138 7.07 -7.43 -3.18
N TYR A 139 6.60 -8.66 -3.24
CA TYR A 139 5.17 -8.97 -3.14
C TYR A 139 4.99 -10.23 -2.29
N ASP A 140 4.07 -10.19 -1.35
CA ASP A 140 3.79 -11.29 -0.40
C ASP A 140 2.76 -12.25 -1.00
N ASN A 141 3.02 -12.74 -2.22
CA ASN A 141 2.22 -13.78 -2.91
C ASN A 141 0.76 -13.88 -2.44
N GLY A 142 0.04 -12.75 -2.43
CA GLY A 142 -1.35 -12.68 -2.01
C GLY A 142 -2.28 -13.59 -2.84
N GLN A 143 -3.29 -13.07 -3.45
CA GLN A 143 -4.20 -13.89 -4.25
C GLN A 143 -3.55 -14.32 -5.57
N SER A 144 -3.56 -15.62 -5.87
CA SER A 144 -2.87 -16.23 -7.03
C SER A 144 -3.23 -15.58 -8.37
N VAL A 145 -4.47 -15.13 -8.51
CA VAL A 145 -4.97 -14.42 -9.70
C VAL A 145 -4.26 -13.08 -9.88
N VAL A 146 -4.12 -12.34 -8.79
CA VAL A 146 -3.46 -11.02 -8.77
C VAL A 146 -1.97 -11.18 -9.02
N THR A 147 -1.33 -12.16 -8.37
CA THR A 147 0.08 -12.49 -8.58
C THR A 147 0.37 -12.73 -10.05
N ARG A 148 -0.48 -13.50 -10.74
CA ARG A 148 -0.34 -13.81 -12.16
C ARG A 148 -0.49 -12.57 -13.03
N ALA A 149 -1.53 -11.77 -12.80
CA ALA A 149 -1.79 -10.53 -13.54
C ALA A 149 -0.64 -9.52 -13.39
N LEU A 150 -0.13 -9.35 -12.17
CA LEU A 150 1.01 -8.47 -11.89
C LEU A 150 2.29 -8.96 -12.57
N ARG A 151 2.61 -10.25 -12.47
CA ARG A 151 3.78 -10.84 -13.15
C ARG A 151 3.72 -10.60 -14.64
N HIS A 152 2.59 -10.95 -15.27
CA HIS A 152 2.41 -10.77 -16.70
C HIS A 152 2.54 -9.29 -17.12
N ALA A 153 1.93 -8.36 -16.39
CA ALA A 153 2.06 -6.93 -16.65
C ALA A 153 3.51 -6.43 -16.56
N ILE A 154 4.25 -6.89 -15.57
CA ILE A 154 5.63 -6.50 -15.34
C ILE A 154 6.57 -7.11 -16.41
N GLU A 155 6.41 -8.40 -16.72
CA GLU A 155 7.16 -9.10 -17.76
C GLU A 155 6.96 -8.48 -19.14
N GLN A 156 5.72 -8.06 -19.46
CA GLN A 156 5.43 -7.35 -20.70
C GLN A 156 6.03 -5.94 -20.78
N SER A 157 6.23 -5.29 -19.65
CA SER A 157 6.59 -3.87 -19.60
C SER A 157 8.07 -3.61 -19.29
N LEU A 158 8.72 -4.54 -18.58
CA LEU A 158 10.13 -4.48 -18.22
C LEU A 158 10.87 -5.62 -18.89
N ALA A 159 12.10 -5.37 -19.34
CA ALA A 159 12.96 -6.46 -19.82
C ALA A 159 13.11 -7.52 -18.72
N ALA A 160 12.91 -8.78 -19.03
CA ALA A 160 12.88 -9.89 -18.07
C ALA A 160 14.12 -9.97 -17.14
N GLN A 161 15.25 -9.43 -17.57
CA GLN A 161 16.49 -9.37 -16.80
C GLN A 161 16.49 -8.28 -15.71
N ALA A 162 15.58 -7.31 -15.78
CA ALA A 162 15.54 -6.19 -14.83
C ALA A 162 14.68 -6.47 -13.59
N ALA A 163 13.73 -7.39 -13.63
CA ALA A 163 12.78 -7.66 -12.56
C ALA A 163 13.19 -8.90 -11.75
N VAL A 164 13.34 -8.73 -10.44
CA VAL A 164 13.59 -9.83 -9.49
C VAL A 164 12.43 -9.92 -8.52
N TYR A 165 11.70 -11.03 -8.57
CA TYR A 165 10.62 -11.31 -7.62
C TYR A 165 11.19 -11.83 -6.31
N LYS A 166 10.72 -11.28 -5.19
CA LYS A 166 11.10 -11.71 -3.85
C LYS A 166 9.86 -11.81 -2.99
N ASP A 167 9.78 -12.86 -2.19
CA ASP A 167 8.78 -12.97 -1.14
C ASP A 167 9.06 -11.88 -0.10
N ALA A 168 8.06 -11.02 0.13
CA ALA A 168 8.17 -9.89 1.03
C ALA A 168 7.48 -10.23 2.35
N SER A 169 8.25 -10.37 3.42
CA SER A 169 7.69 -10.48 4.76
C SER A 169 7.58 -9.09 5.40
N PRO A 170 6.42 -8.67 5.95
CA PRO A 170 6.29 -7.45 6.74
C PRO A 170 7.26 -7.38 7.92
N LYS A 171 7.68 -8.52 8.47
CA LYS A 171 8.68 -8.59 9.54
C LYS A 171 10.07 -8.21 9.06
N THR A 172 10.41 -8.51 7.81
CA THR A 172 11.74 -8.27 7.23
C THR A 172 11.84 -6.91 6.56
N TYR A 173 10.78 -6.47 5.87
CA TYR A 173 10.81 -5.26 5.06
C TYR A 173 9.82 -4.20 5.56
N ARG A 174 10.34 -3.12 6.12
CA ARG A 174 9.51 -2.00 6.62
C ARG A 174 8.65 -1.36 5.51
N LEU A 175 9.10 -1.36 4.27
CA LEU A 175 8.36 -0.78 3.15
C LEU A 175 7.17 -1.65 2.70
N THR A 176 7.13 -2.94 3.02
CA THR A 176 5.91 -3.75 2.86
C THR A 176 4.79 -3.27 3.78
N GLN A 177 5.14 -2.93 5.04
CA GLN A 177 4.19 -2.33 5.98
C GLN A 177 3.67 -0.97 5.49
N VAL A 178 4.51 -0.23 4.75
CA VAL A 178 4.12 1.05 4.14
C VAL A 178 3.14 0.82 2.98
N ALA A 179 3.32 -0.24 2.19
CA ALA A 179 2.38 -0.60 1.12
C ALA A 179 1.00 -0.97 1.70
N ASP A 180 0.95 -1.80 2.74
CA ASP A 180 -0.27 -2.14 3.49
C ASP A 180 -0.96 -0.88 4.06
N TYR A 181 -0.20 0.01 4.71
CA TYR A 181 -0.73 1.26 5.22
C TYR A 181 -1.34 2.13 4.12
N LEU A 182 -0.64 2.34 3.01
CA LEU A 182 -1.12 3.19 1.91
C LEU A 182 -2.33 2.57 1.21
N CYS A 183 -2.34 1.25 1.04
CA CYS A 183 -3.48 0.50 0.50
C CYS A 183 -4.71 0.68 1.40
N GLY A 184 -4.55 0.53 2.72
CA GLY A 184 -5.61 0.74 3.70
C GLY A 184 -6.14 2.17 3.73
N ILE A 185 -5.27 3.19 3.64
CA ILE A 185 -5.68 4.61 3.57
C ILE A 185 -6.48 4.89 2.30
N GLU A 186 -6.08 4.38 1.13
CA GLU A 186 -6.82 4.60 -0.11
C GLU A 186 -8.14 3.83 -0.14
N LEU A 187 -8.21 2.61 0.44
CA LEU A 187 -9.47 1.89 0.63
C LEU A 187 -10.43 2.68 1.55
N THR A 188 -9.91 3.20 2.65
CA THR A 188 -10.69 4.06 3.57
C THR A 188 -11.20 5.30 2.85
N ALA A 189 -10.39 5.90 1.96
CA ALA A 189 -10.82 7.03 1.14
C ALA A 189 -11.99 6.66 0.22
N ALA A 190 -11.90 5.51 -0.48
CA ALA A 190 -12.98 5.02 -1.33
C ALA A 190 -14.28 4.79 -0.55
N LYS A 191 -14.19 4.22 0.66
CA LYS A 191 -15.34 4.05 1.55
C LYS A 191 -15.98 5.40 1.93
N TYR A 192 -15.18 6.40 2.36
CA TYR A 192 -15.70 7.72 2.70
C TYR A 192 -16.34 8.45 1.50
N GLU A 193 -15.79 8.28 0.29
CA GLU A 193 -16.37 8.89 -0.91
C GLU A 193 -17.73 8.30 -1.26
N ARG A 194 -17.96 7.02 -0.94
CA ARG A 194 -19.21 6.30 -1.21
C ARG A 194 -20.17 6.24 -0.02
N GLY A 195 -19.81 6.79 1.15
CA GLY A 195 -20.63 6.70 2.37
C GLY A 195 -20.64 5.27 2.97
N LEU A 196 -19.62 4.46 2.68
CA LEU A 196 -19.49 3.06 3.11
C LEU A 196 -18.51 2.89 4.29
N GLN A 197 -18.11 3.99 4.93
CA GLN A 197 -17.23 3.94 6.10
C GLN A 197 -17.87 3.17 7.25
N THR A 198 -17.07 2.35 7.90
CA THR A 198 -17.51 1.56 9.06
C THR A 198 -17.44 2.39 10.35
N LYS A 199 -18.02 1.86 11.45
CA LYS A 199 -17.86 2.45 12.78
C LYS A 199 -16.39 2.51 13.19
N THR A 200 -15.62 1.48 12.87
CA THR A 200 -14.17 1.42 13.10
C THR A 200 -13.42 2.51 12.32
N ASP A 201 -13.77 2.73 11.04
CA ASP A 201 -13.17 3.80 10.25
C ASP A 201 -13.42 5.17 10.91
N VAL A 202 -14.67 5.44 11.36
CA VAL A 202 -15.00 6.68 12.05
C VAL A 202 -14.30 6.80 13.40
N GLU A 203 -14.19 5.71 14.15
CA GLU A 203 -13.47 5.69 15.44
C GLU A 203 -12.01 6.07 15.29
N PHE A 204 -11.30 5.54 14.28
CA PHE A 204 -9.88 5.79 14.09
C PHE A 204 -9.56 7.10 13.36
N PHE A 205 -10.38 7.48 12.41
CA PHE A 205 -10.08 8.58 11.49
C PHE A 205 -10.97 9.81 11.66
N GLY A 206 -12.05 9.70 12.47
CA GLY A 206 -13.05 10.75 12.57
C GLY A 206 -13.96 10.84 11.35
N GLY A 207 -14.52 12.00 11.11
CA GLY A 207 -15.33 12.25 9.93
C GLY A 207 -14.51 12.35 8.63
N LYS A 208 -15.19 12.35 7.47
CA LYS A 208 -14.55 12.47 6.14
C LYS A 208 -13.58 13.66 6.05
N ARG A 209 -13.92 14.80 6.67
CA ARG A 209 -13.07 16.00 6.68
C ARG A 209 -11.78 15.78 7.47
N ASP A 210 -11.88 15.16 8.64
CA ASP A 210 -10.73 14.89 9.52
C ASP A 210 -9.80 13.86 8.89
N PHE A 211 -10.35 12.77 8.37
CA PHE A 211 -9.61 11.77 7.61
C PHE A 211 -8.84 12.41 6.45
N LYS A 212 -9.53 13.20 5.62
CA LYS A 212 -8.92 13.87 4.47
C LYS A 212 -7.79 14.81 4.88
N LYS A 213 -7.96 15.59 5.96
CA LYS A 213 -6.95 16.54 6.45
C LYS A 213 -5.75 15.85 7.08
N ASN A 214 -6.00 14.89 7.97
CA ASN A 214 -4.98 14.35 8.87
C ASN A 214 -4.20 13.19 8.26
N PHE A 215 -4.79 12.45 7.30
CA PHE A 215 -4.22 11.26 6.70
C PHE A 215 -4.09 11.39 5.17
N LEU A 216 -5.19 11.45 4.44
CA LEU A 216 -5.22 11.31 2.99
C LEU A 216 -4.39 12.36 2.24
N LYS A 217 -4.57 13.64 2.55
CA LYS A 217 -3.81 14.73 1.90
C LYS A 217 -2.30 14.60 2.10
N LYS A 218 -1.87 14.09 3.26
CA LYS A 218 -0.45 13.90 3.56
C LYS A 218 0.16 12.82 2.68
N MET A 219 -0.55 11.70 2.52
CA MET A 219 -0.10 10.57 1.71
C MET A 219 -0.15 10.89 0.22
N ARG A 220 -1.23 11.50 -0.26
CA ARG A 220 -1.41 11.82 -1.69
C ARG A 220 -0.40 12.82 -2.26
N LYS A 221 0.37 13.52 -1.43
CA LYS A 221 1.54 14.28 -1.88
C LYS A 221 2.64 13.41 -2.52
N LYS A 222 2.64 12.12 -2.24
CA LYS A 222 3.60 11.12 -2.75
C LYS A 222 3.02 10.27 -3.89
N ARG A 223 1.73 10.45 -4.19
CA ARG A 223 1.05 9.67 -5.21
C ARG A 223 1.54 10.04 -6.60
N MET A 224 1.86 9.04 -7.41
CA MET A 224 2.06 9.20 -8.84
C MET A 224 0.68 9.26 -9.51
N ASP A 225 0.55 10.02 -10.60
CA ASP A 225 -0.70 10.05 -11.36
C ASP A 225 -1.01 8.67 -11.90
N ALA A 226 -2.02 8.03 -11.34
CA ALA A 226 -2.55 6.79 -11.88
C ALA A 226 -3.33 7.08 -13.17
N PRO A 227 -3.34 6.16 -14.15
CA PRO A 227 -4.20 6.31 -15.32
C PRO A 227 -5.67 6.34 -14.87
N GLY A 228 -6.38 7.42 -15.18
CA GLY A 228 -7.81 7.56 -14.90
C GLY A 228 -8.19 7.99 -13.49
N ALA A 229 -7.26 8.59 -12.70
CA ALA A 229 -7.58 9.25 -11.44
C ALA A 229 -8.03 10.69 -11.66
#